data_3fbe935d4af21621b0593fe534c05b9e
#
_entry.id   3fbe935d4af21621b0593fe534c05b9e
#
_cell.length_a   1.000
_cell.length_b   1.000
_cell.length_c   1.000
_cell.angle_alpha   90.00
_cell.angle_beta   90.00
_cell.angle_gamma   90.00
#
_symmetry.space_group_name_H-M   'P 1'
#
loop_
_entity.id
_entity.type
_entity.pdbx_description
1 polymer ?
#
loop_
_entity_poly.entity_id
_entity_poly.type
_entity_poly.pdbx_seq_one_letter_code
_entity_poly.pdbx_strand_id
1 'polypeptide(L)'
;LNYSIIENSLNIKLECLSKQSLEYKDLISNTLKEQKNTQVDKKQSIAKLHALLENQNLECIHGGKVILKSNKGKSFKSDGIPIMLESDLLNSSIVACPHTIANVSYPCTKVVDIKGSLSQKKVNGEFIILQELISACTTDKGFALKVSFTPSKFKFDHSFDPEEGLGEQSKNQTELKEARLRMYYK
;
A
#
# COMPACT_ATOMS: atom_id res chain seq x y z
N LEU A 1 -73.60 6.06 -18.26
CA LEU A 1 -73.06 5.85 -16.91
C LEU A 1 -71.53 5.80 -16.90
N ASN A 2 -70.93 6.82 -16.23
CA ASN A 2 -69.61 6.76 -15.59
C ASN A 2 -68.31 6.88 -16.39
N TYR A 3 -68.27 7.51 -17.55
CA TYR A 3 -66.98 7.88 -18.15
C TYR A 3 -66.23 8.94 -17.30
N SER A 4 -66.92 9.86 -16.68
CA SER A 4 -66.29 10.95 -15.84
C SER A 4 -65.63 10.45 -14.55
N ILE A 5 -66.12 9.33 -13.98
CA ILE A 5 -65.55 8.75 -12.79
C ILE A 5 -64.22 8.02 -13.09
N ILE A 6 -64.15 7.40 -14.26
CA ILE A 6 -62.94 6.70 -14.72
C ILE A 6 -61.85 7.68 -15.10
N GLU A 7 -62.19 8.80 -15.77
CA GLU A 7 -61.24 9.87 -16.08
C GLU A 7 -60.69 10.57 -14.82
N ASN A 8 -61.50 10.85 -13.83
CA ASN A 8 -61.04 11.39 -12.57
C ASN A 8 -60.13 10.41 -11.82
N SER A 9 -60.46 9.14 -11.80
CA SER A 9 -59.63 8.12 -11.16
C SER A 9 -58.26 7.94 -11.84
N LEU A 10 -58.24 8.02 -13.18
CA LEU A 10 -57.01 7.96 -13.98
C LEU A 10 -56.13 9.21 -13.78
N ASN A 11 -56.74 10.41 -13.73
CA ASN A 11 -56.01 11.65 -13.50
C ASN A 11 -55.39 11.68 -12.10
N ILE A 12 -56.11 11.25 -11.06
CA ILE A 12 -55.56 11.14 -9.69
C ILE A 12 -54.40 10.15 -9.62
N LYS A 13 -54.47 9.01 -10.34
CA LYS A 13 -53.35 8.05 -10.41
C LYS A 13 -52.13 8.63 -11.14
N LEU A 14 -52.37 9.37 -12.23
CA LEU A 14 -51.29 10.04 -12.97
C LEU A 14 -50.59 11.13 -12.15
N GLU A 15 -51.34 11.92 -11.40
CA GLU A 15 -50.75 12.93 -10.49
C GLU A 15 -49.98 12.27 -9.34
N CYS A 16 -50.47 11.17 -8.79
CA CYS A 16 -49.77 10.44 -7.74
C CYS A 16 -48.44 9.83 -8.26
N LEU A 17 -48.44 9.27 -9.46
CA LEU A 17 -47.23 8.72 -10.11
C LEU A 17 -46.22 9.83 -10.48
N SER A 18 -46.71 11.02 -10.89
CA SER A 18 -45.82 12.15 -11.20
C SER A 18 -45.16 12.73 -9.94
N LYS A 19 -45.88 12.83 -8.82
CA LYS A 19 -45.33 13.24 -7.53
C LYS A 19 -44.30 12.26 -7.00
N GLN A 20 -44.58 10.94 -7.05
CA GLN A 20 -43.61 9.91 -6.65
C GLN A 20 -42.36 9.93 -7.53
N SER A 21 -42.48 10.24 -8.83
CA SER A 21 -41.30 10.32 -9.71
C SER A 21 -40.44 11.56 -9.44
N LEU A 22 -41.05 12.66 -8.99
CA LEU A 22 -40.34 13.86 -8.55
C LEU A 22 -39.58 13.64 -7.22
N GLU A 23 -40.25 13.05 -6.22
CA GLU A 23 -39.60 12.69 -4.96
C GLU A 23 -38.44 11.73 -5.15
N TYR A 24 -38.57 10.76 -6.07
CA TYR A 24 -37.50 9.83 -6.40
C TYR A 24 -36.30 10.50 -7.10
N LYS A 25 -36.56 11.49 -7.97
CA LYS A 25 -35.50 12.30 -8.61
C LYS A 25 -34.78 13.16 -7.59
N ASP A 26 -35.49 13.76 -6.65
CA ASP A 26 -34.91 14.59 -5.60
C ASP A 26 -34.08 13.71 -4.62
N LEU A 27 -34.57 12.54 -4.28
CA LEU A 27 -33.84 11.58 -3.45
C LEU A 27 -32.53 11.14 -4.12
N ILE A 28 -32.57 10.78 -5.41
CA ILE A 28 -31.36 10.42 -6.19
C ILE A 28 -30.40 11.61 -6.29
N SER A 29 -30.93 12.82 -6.54
CA SER A 29 -30.09 14.01 -6.66
C SER A 29 -29.41 14.40 -5.34
N ASN A 30 -30.10 14.20 -4.21
CA ASN A 30 -29.55 14.44 -2.88
C ASN A 30 -28.51 13.37 -2.51
N THR A 31 -28.77 12.10 -2.81
CA THR A 31 -27.80 11.01 -2.60
C THR A 31 -26.53 11.20 -3.44
N LEU A 32 -26.67 11.67 -4.69
CA LEU A 32 -25.53 12.01 -5.56
C LEU A 32 -24.77 13.26 -5.08
N LYS A 33 -25.46 14.24 -4.45
CA LYS A 33 -24.80 15.39 -3.84
C LYS A 33 -24.07 15.02 -2.55
N GLU A 34 -24.65 14.15 -1.73
CA GLU A 34 -23.97 13.60 -0.54
C GLU A 34 -22.75 12.77 -0.91
N GLN A 35 -22.82 11.96 -1.97
CA GLN A 35 -21.65 11.21 -2.47
C GLN A 35 -20.57 12.13 -3.07
N LYS A 36 -20.92 13.29 -3.63
CA LYS A 36 -19.93 14.28 -4.09
C LYS A 36 -19.31 15.09 -2.96
N ASN A 37 -20.01 15.29 -1.84
CA ASN A 37 -19.48 15.98 -0.67
C ASN A 37 -18.70 15.06 0.27
N THR A 38 -18.77 13.75 0.10
CA THR A 38 -17.83 12.78 0.70
C THR A 38 -16.61 12.56 -0.19
N GLN A 39 -16.12 13.58 -0.91
CA GLN A 39 -14.68 13.67 -1.10
C GLN A 39 -14.09 13.96 0.29
N VAL A 40 -13.93 12.90 1.04
CA VAL A 40 -13.03 12.86 2.19
C VAL A 40 -11.76 13.53 1.71
N ASP A 41 -11.42 14.69 2.28
CA ASP A 41 -10.07 15.23 2.20
C ASP A 41 -9.15 14.05 2.55
N LYS A 42 -8.55 13.42 1.54
CA LYS A 42 -7.52 12.40 1.70
C LYS A 42 -6.34 13.13 2.32
N LYS A 43 -6.39 13.31 3.63
CA LYS A 43 -5.30 13.87 4.40
C LYS A 43 -4.18 12.84 4.32
N GLN A 44 -3.33 13.00 3.30
CA GLN A 44 -2.12 12.20 3.18
C GLN A 44 -1.36 12.32 4.49
N SER A 45 -1.22 11.22 5.21
CA SER A 45 -0.41 11.19 6.41
C SER A 45 1.05 11.24 5.99
N ILE A 46 1.70 12.36 6.26
CA ILE A 46 3.14 12.52 6.01
C ILE A 46 3.88 12.08 7.27
N ALA A 47 4.67 11.02 7.14
CA ALA A 47 5.60 10.59 8.19
C ALA A 47 7.02 11.02 7.83
N LYS A 48 7.81 11.35 8.87
CA LYS A 48 9.25 11.61 8.73
C LYS A 48 10.02 10.34 9.06
N LEU A 49 10.55 9.71 8.02
CA LEU A 49 11.27 8.44 8.11
C LEU A 49 12.79 8.67 7.99
N HIS A 50 13.58 7.78 8.58
CA HIS A 50 15.03 7.91 8.65
C HIS A 50 15.71 7.15 7.52
N ALA A 51 16.81 7.72 6.97
CA ALA A 51 17.64 7.00 6.01
C ALA A 51 18.32 5.79 6.66
N LEU A 52 18.43 4.71 5.92
CA LEU A 52 19.26 3.55 6.27
C LEU A 52 20.74 3.93 6.18
N LEU A 53 21.55 3.54 7.18
CA LEU A 53 22.97 3.82 7.27
C LEU A 53 23.80 2.54 7.04
N GLU A 54 25.02 2.69 6.53
CA GLU A 54 25.92 1.58 6.21
C GLU A 54 26.27 0.70 7.43
N ASN A 55 26.31 1.26 8.64
CA ASN A 55 26.67 0.55 9.86
C ASN A 55 25.50 -0.14 10.56
N GLN A 56 24.28 -0.06 10.01
CA GLN A 56 23.12 -0.69 10.65
C GLN A 56 23.13 -2.21 10.46
N ASN A 57 22.60 -2.90 11.47
CA ASN A 57 22.43 -4.34 11.39
C ASN A 57 21.13 -4.67 10.65
N LEU A 58 21.28 -5.17 9.41
CA LEU A 58 20.19 -5.60 8.55
C LEU A 58 20.25 -7.11 8.37
N GLU A 59 19.13 -7.78 8.60
CA GLU A 59 19.06 -9.25 8.57
C GLU A 59 17.79 -9.71 7.82
N CYS A 60 17.85 -10.92 7.23
CA CYS A 60 16.62 -11.61 6.85
C CYS A 60 15.89 -12.12 8.11
N ILE A 61 14.61 -12.48 7.99
CA ILE A 61 13.80 -12.95 9.13
C ILE A 61 14.41 -14.20 9.82
N HIS A 62 15.28 -14.94 9.15
CA HIS A 62 15.95 -16.12 9.68
C HIS A 62 17.27 -15.80 10.40
N GLY A 63 17.69 -14.52 10.46
CA GLY A 63 18.93 -14.09 11.09
C GLY A 63 20.16 -14.06 10.18
N GLY A 64 20.02 -14.32 8.89
CA GLY A 64 21.12 -14.12 7.93
C GLY A 64 21.42 -12.64 7.75
N LYS A 65 22.70 -12.27 7.88
CA LYS A 65 23.17 -10.88 7.88
C LYS A 65 23.35 -10.35 6.46
N VAL A 66 22.73 -9.18 6.16
CA VAL A 66 22.95 -8.45 4.91
C VAL A 66 24.25 -7.65 4.99
N ILE A 67 25.09 -7.78 3.98
CA ILE A 67 26.35 -7.01 3.90
C ILE A 67 26.03 -5.65 3.25
N LEU A 68 26.03 -4.59 4.07
CA LEU A 68 25.84 -3.23 3.63
C LEU A 68 27.15 -2.60 3.21
N LYS A 69 27.19 -1.98 2.03
CA LYS A 69 28.32 -1.22 1.54
C LYS A 69 27.86 -0.07 0.68
N SER A 70 28.00 1.15 1.17
CA SER A 70 27.64 2.33 0.42
C SER A 70 28.70 2.66 -0.63
N ASN A 71 28.28 2.90 -1.86
CA ASN A 71 29.12 3.37 -2.97
C ASN A 71 28.77 4.81 -3.33
N LYS A 72 27.55 5.04 -3.80
CA LYS A 72 27.10 6.35 -4.25
C LYS A 72 26.60 7.23 -3.11
N GLY A 73 26.21 6.65 -1.98
CA GLY A 73 25.80 7.36 -0.76
C GLY A 73 26.95 7.94 0.05
N LYS A 74 28.22 7.66 -0.30
CA LYS A 74 29.41 8.05 0.49
C LYS A 74 29.56 9.55 0.77
N SER A 75 29.05 10.41 -0.09
CA SER A 75 29.08 11.87 0.08
C SER A 75 28.05 12.38 1.08
N PHE A 76 27.02 11.59 1.37
CA PHE A 76 25.95 11.91 2.32
C PHE A 76 26.12 11.08 3.58
N LYS A 77 26.50 11.73 4.68
CA LYS A 77 26.84 11.06 5.95
C LYS A 77 26.02 11.61 7.10
N SER A 78 25.46 10.73 7.91
CA SER A 78 24.91 11.04 9.22
C SER A 78 25.94 10.66 10.27
N ASP A 79 26.47 11.63 11.01
CA ASP A 79 27.53 11.41 12.00
C ASP A 79 28.76 10.65 11.45
N GLY A 80 29.15 10.98 10.22
CA GLY A 80 30.29 10.34 9.56
C GLY A 80 29.98 9.01 8.87
N ILE A 81 28.77 8.46 9.04
CA ILE A 81 28.32 7.17 8.49
C ILE A 81 27.53 7.42 7.19
N PRO A 82 27.90 6.80 6.06
CA PRO A 82 27.21 6.96 4.81
C PRO A 82 25.77 6.46 4.85
N ILE A 83 24.88 7.11 4.09
CA ILE A 83 23.52 6.60 3.81
C ILE A 83 23.57 5.51 2.75
N MET A 84 22.54 4.65 2.75
CA MET A 84 22.34 3.63 1.73
C MET A 84 21.39 4.12 0.65
N LEU A 85 21.77 3.93 -0.61
CA LEU A 85 20.96 4.22 -1.79
C LEU A 85 20.44 2.93 -2.44
N GLU A 86 19.54 3.10 -3.38
CA GLU A 86 18.88 2.01 -4.09
C GLU A 86 19.87 0.94 -4.60
N SER A 87 20.90 1.35 -5.36
CA SER A 87 21.90 0.41 -5.91
C SER A 87 22.82 -0.21 -4.86
N ASP A 88 22.93 0.41 -3.68
CA ASP A 88 23.78 -0.09 -2.60
C ASP A 88 23.12 -1.28 -1.86
N LEU A 89 21.78 -1.33 -1.82
CA LEU A 89 21.04 -2.41 -1.15
C LEU A 89 20.59 -3.50 -2.12
N LEU A 90 20.20 -3.12 -3.34
CA LEU A 90 19.77 -4.07 -4.35
C LEU A 90 20.92 -5.02 -4.70
N ASN A 91 20.66 -6.34 -4.67
CA ASN A 91 21.63 -7.42 -4.85
C ASN A 91 22.70 -7.52 -3.73
N SER A 92 22.55 -6.84 -2.60
CA SER A 92 23.42 -7.05 -1.43
C SER A 92 23.38 -8.50 -0.98
N SER A 93 24.57 -9.05 -0.66
CA SER A 93 24.72 -10.45 -0.23
C SER A 93 24.20 -10.66 1.18
N ILE A 94 23.59 -11.82 1.42
CA ILE A 94 23.15 -12.29 2.72
C ILE A 94 24.03 -13.45 3.12
N VAL A 95 24.64 -13.37 4.31
CA VAL A 95 25.55 -14.40 4.82
C VAL A 95 24.99 -15.04 6.09
N ALA A 96 25.42 -16.26 6.37
CA ALA A 96 25.08 -17.00 7.58
C ALA A 96 23.56 -17.14 7.85
N CYS A 97 22.74 -17.26 6.80
CA CYS A 97 21.33 -17.56 6.95
C CYS A 97 21.12 -19.04 7.30
N PRO A 98 20.55 -19.39 8.47
CA PRO A 98 20.39 -20.78 8.91
C PRO A 98 19.12 -21.46 8.36
N HIS A 99 18.43 -20.84 7.42
CA HIS A 99 17.14 -21.35 6.93
C HIS A 99 17.27 -22.71 6.25
N THR A 100 16.39 -23.64 6.63
CA THR A 100 16.30 -25.01 6.08
C THR A 100 14.84 -25.36 5.76
N ILE A 101 14.63 -26.17 4.73
CA ILE A 101 13.34 -26.77 4.39
C ILE A 101 13.52 -28.29 4.39
N ALA A 102 12.71 -29.01 5.18
CA ALA A 102 12.79 -30.47 5.33
C ALA A 102 14.22 -30.98 5.60
N ASN A 103 14.97 -30.31 6.49
CA ASN A 103 16.36 -30.53 6.83
C ASN A 103 17.38 -30.31 5.69
N VAL A 104 16.97 -29.75 4.57
CA VAL A 104 17.87 -29.34 3.49
C VAL A 104 18.16 -27.85 3.62
N SER A 105 19.42 -27.44 3.51
CA SER A 105 19.82 -26.02 3.58
C SER A 105 19.21 -25.24 2.43
N TYR A 106 18.48 -24.16 2.78
CA TYR A 106 17.81 -23.28 1.83
C TYR A 106 17.99 -21.80 2.23
N PRO A 107 19.24 -21.31 2.32
CA PRO A 107 19.52 -19.98 2.85
C PRO A 107 19.04 -18.86 1.92
N CYS A 108 18.68 -17.72 2.50
CA CYS A 108 18.61 -16.46 1.75
C CYS A 108 20.03 -16.06 1.33
N THR A 109 20.22 -15.63 0.08
CA THR A 109 21.55 -15.31 -0.45
C THR A 109 21.73 -13.86 -0.85
N LYS A 110 20.66 -13.19 -1.25
CA LYS A 110 20.70 -11.78 -1.69
C LYS A 110 19.37 -11.08 -1.52
N VAL A 111 19.40 -9.74 -1.52
CA VAL A 111 18.23 -8.86 -1.55
C VAL A 111 17.83 -8.64 -3.01
N VAL A 112 16.54 -8.84 -3.36
CA VAL A 112 16.07 -8.75 -4.76
C VAL A 112 14.98 -7.73 -4.98
N ASP A 113 14.19 -7.37 -3.97
CA ASP A 113 13.18 -6.31 -4.06
C ASP A 113 13.31 -5.34 -2.90
N ILE A 114 13.32 -4.06 -3.23
CA ILE A 114 13.50 -2.95 -2.29
C ILE A 114 12.49 -1.81 -2.54
N LYS A 115 11.58 -1.97 -3.51
CA LYS A 115 10.70 -0.88 -3.97
C LYS A 115 9.87 -0.27 -2.85
N GLY A 116 9.38 -1.09 -1.93
CA GLY A 116 8.57 -0.64 -0.80
C GLY A 116 9.33 0.17 0.25
N SER A 117 10.68 0.22 0.20
CA SER A 117 11.52 0.97 1.16
C SER A 117 12.15 2.24 0.59
N LEU A 118 11.83 2.61 -0.64
CA LEU A 118 12.40 3.77 -1.31
C LEU A 118 11.74 5.07 -0.86
N SER A 119 12.54 6.11 -0.66
CA SER A 119 12.05 7.47 -0.44
C SER A 119 11.53 8.09 -1.73
N GLN A 120 10.76 9.16 -1.64
CA GLN A 120 10.38 9.98 -2.79
C GLN A 120 11.50 10.92 -3.27
N LYS A 121 12.58 11.04 -2.50
CA LYS A 121 13.73 11.91 -2.77
C LYS A 121 14.90 11.12 -3.33
N LYS A 122 15.62 11.74 -4.28
CA LYS A 122 16.85 11.18 -4.87
C LYS A 122 18.09 11.92 -4.39
N VAL A 123 19.17 11.18 -4.23
CA VAL A 123 20.52 11.67 -4.00
C VAL A 123 21.43 11.01 -5.03
N ASN A 124 22.25 11.79 -5.73
CA ASN A 124 23.09 11.29 -6.82
C ASN A 124 22.35 10.47 -7.88
N GLY A 125 21.08 10.86 -8.15
CA GLY A 125 20.23 10.20 -9.15
C GLY A 125 19.52 8.92 -8.66
N GLU A 126 19.78 8.45 -7.44
CA GLU A 126 19.19 7.24 -6.86
C GLU A 126 18.30 7.54 -5.67
N PHE A 127 17.32 6.68 -5.42
CA PHE A 127 16.44 6.80 -4.26
C PHE A 127 17.15 6.39 -2.97
N ILE A 128 16.76 7.04 -1.87
CA ILE A 128 17.28 6.76 -0.54
C ILE A 128 16.46 5.62 0.06
N ILE A 129 17.12 4.67 0.73
CA ILE A 129 16.47 3.60 1.46
C ILE A 129 16.02 4.12 2.82
N LEU A 130 14.76 3.86 3.19
CA LEU A 130 14.17 4.22 4.48
C LEU A 130 14.14 3.03 5.42
N GLN A 131 14.73 3.18 6.61
CA GLN A 131 14.90 2.05 7.52
C GLN A 131 13.59 1.52 8.11
N GLU A 132 12.59 2.39 8.33
CA GLU A 132 11.28 1.97 8.86
C GLU A 132 10.48 1.12 7.87
N LEU A 133 10.80 1.20 6.58
CA LEU A 133 10.12 0.47 5.51
C LEU A 133 10.91 -0.77 5.04
N ILE A 134 11.99 -1.14 5.73
CA ILE A 134 12.83 -2.28 5.37
C ILE A 134 12.07 -3.61 5.33
N SER A 135 11.01 -3.76 6.10
CA SER A 135 10.16 -4.95 6.09
C SER A 135 9.44 -5.18 4.75
N ALA A 136 9.34 -4.15 3.91
CA ALA A 136 8.84 -4.29 2.54
C ALA A 136 9.88 -4.80 1.53
N CYS A 137 11.16 -4.88 1.93
CA CYS A 137 12.21 -5.48 1.12
C CYS A 137 12.16 -7.01 1.21
N THR A 138 12.47 -7.68 0.11
CA THR A 138 12.49 -9.15 0.08
C THR A 138 13.80 -9.73 -0.42
N THR A 139 14.08 -10.94 0.06
CA THR A 139 15.22 -11.76 -0.36
C THR A 139 14.90 -12.56 -1.62
N ASP A 140 15.90 -13.20 -2.21
CA ASP A 140 15.77 -14.15 -3.34
C ASP A 140 14.86 -15.37 -3.05
N LYS A 141 14.49 -15.56 -1.80
CA LYS A 141 13.53 -16.58 -1.34
C LYS A 141 12.17 -16.01 -0.97
N GLY A 142 11.92 -14.70 -1.23
CA GLY A 142 10.65 -14.03 -0.93
C GLY A 142 10.45 -13.66 0.53
N PHE A 143 11.48 -13.76 1.39
CA PHE A 143 11.37 -13.44 2.81
C PHE A 143 11.71 -11.97 3.08
N ALA A 144 10.97 -11.36 4.00
CA ALA A 144 11.18 -9.98 4.42
C ALA A 144 12.53 -9.77 5.14
N LEU A 145 12.99 -8.52 5.12
CA LEU A 145 14.14 -8.07 5.91
C LEU A 145 13.69 -7.41 7.21
N LYS A 146 14.58 -7.38 8.19
CA LYS A 146 14.44 -6.65 9.44
C LYS A 146 15.70 -5.85 9.72
N VAL A 147 15.55 -4.68 10.35
CA VAL A 147 16.66 -3.80 10.73
C VAL A 147 16.60 -3.48 12.22
N SER A 148 17.74 -3.38 12.86
CA SER A 148 17.86 -2.79 14.19
C SER A 148 17.80 -1.28 14.02
N PHE A 149 16.70 -0.66 14.45
CA PHE A 149 16.46 0.78 14.28
C PHE A 149 17.54 1.61 15.01
N THR A 150 18.17 2.52 14.27
CA THR A 150 19.08 3.54 14.82
C THR A 150 18.72 4.87 14.17
N PRO A 151 18.31 5.90 14.97
CA PRO A 151 17.90 7.18 14.40
C PRO A 151 19.06 7.82 13.63
N SER A 152 18.81 8.20 12.37
CA SER A 152 19.74 9.01 11.58
C SER A 152 19.34 10.49 11.68
N LYS A 153 20.28 11.40 11.42
CA LYS A 153 19.98 12.85 11.33
C LYS A 153 19.15 13.18 10.09
N PHE A 154 19.24 12.35 9.04
CA PHE A 154 18.48 12.52 7.82
C PHE A 154 17.10 11.91 7.96
N LYS A 155 16.08 12.78 7.91
CA LYS A 155 14.66 12.41 7.89
C LYS A 155 14.06 12.89 6.59
N PHE A 156 13.28 12.02 5.97
CA PHE A 156 12.63 12.30 4.71
C PHE A 156 11.11 12.17 4.87
N ASP A 157 10.40 13.14 4.29
CA ASP A 157 8.95 13.07 4.25
C ASP A 157 8.54 11.92 3.31
N HIS A 158 7.67 11.06 3.81
CA HIS A 158 7.07 9.97 3.05
C HIS A 158 5.54 10.05 3.19
N SER A 159 4.86 10.12 2.06
CA SER A 159 3.40 10.11 2.00
C SER A 159 2.92 8.67 1.80
N PHE A 160 2.03 8.22 2.67
CA PHE A 160 1.36 6.93 2.51
C PHE A 160 0.09 7.13 1.70
N ASP A 161 -0.01 6.48 0.56
CA ASP A 161 -1.27 6.38 -0.17
C ASP A 161 -2.17 5.35 0.52
N PRO A 162 -3.34 5.78 1.03
CA PRO A 162 -4.23 4.86 1.75
C PRO A 162 -4.80 3.74 0.87
N GLU A 163 -4.61 3.79 -0.44
CA GLU A 163 -5.14 2.78 -1.38
C GLU A 163 -4.17 1.62 -1.66
N GLU A 164 -2.86 1.79 -1.48
CA GLU A 164 -1.91 0.69 -1.74
C GLU A 164 -2.00 -0.47 -0.73
N GLY A 165 -2.48 -0.20 0.50
CA GLY A 165 -2.64 -1.24 1.54
C GLY A 165 -3.93 -2.07 1.47
N LEU A 166 -4.93 -1.64 0.70
CA LEU A 166 -6.25 -2.28 0.63
C LEU A 166 -6.52 -3.01 -0.71
N GLY A 167 -5.63 -2.84 -1.70
CA GLY A 167 -5.89 -3.26 -3.08
C GLY A 167 -5.94 -4.77 -3.30
N GLU A 168 -5.15 -5.57 -2.62
CA GLU A 168 -5.09 -7.02 -2.86
C GLU A 168 -6.05 -7.82 -1.97
N GLN A 169 -6.27 -7.42 -0.73
CA GLN A 169 -7.21 -8.13 0.15
C GLN A 169 -8.68 -7.88 -0.22
N SER A 170 -8.99 -6.68 -0.71
CA SER A 170 -10.36 -6.32 -1.14
C SER A 170 -10.77 -7.05 -2.43
N LYS A 171 -9.87 -7.18 -3.41
CA LYS A 171 -10.16 -7.92 -4.66
C LYS A 171 -10.42 -9.41 -4.37
N ASN A 172 -9.61 -10.04 -3.55
CA ASN A 172 -9.78 -11.46 -3.20
C ASN A 172 -11.07 -11.72 -2.42
N GLN A 173 -11.53 -10.81 -1.55
CA GLN A 173 -12.81 -10.97 -0.85
C GLN A 173 -14.03 -10.78 -1.76
N THR A 174 -13.95 -9.88 -2.74
CA THR A 174 -15.03 -9.65 -3.70
C THR A 174 -15.18 -10.84 -4.64
N GLU A 175 -14.08 -11.35 -5.17
CA GLU A 175 -14.08 -12.55 -6.04
C GLU A 175 -14.56 -13.80 -5.30
N LEU A 176 -14.19 -13.99 -4.03
CA LEU A 176 -14.70 -15.10 -3.20
C LEU A 176 -16.19 -14.99 -2.91
N LYS A 177 -16.72 -13.78 -2.70
CA LYS A 177 -18.16 -13.56 -2.53
C LYS A 177 -18.93 -13.82 -3.80
N GLU A 178 -18.44 -13.36 -4.95
CA GLU A 178 -19.08 -13.63 -6.25
C GLU A 178 -19.02 -15.11 -6.63
N ALA A 179 -17.92 -15.80 -6.37
CA ALA A 179 -17.79 -17.23 -6.60
C ALA A 179 -18.76 -18.05 -5.71
N ARG A 180 -18.95 -17.64 -4.44
CA ARG A 180 -19.95 -18.25 -3.55
C ARG A 180 -21.38 -18.02 -4.03
N LEU A 181 -21.73 -16.81 -4.46
CA LEU A 181 -23.06 -16.51 -5.01
C LEU A 181 -23.37 -17.34 -6.25
N ARG A 182 -22.42 -17.55 -7.15
CA ARG A 182 -22.59 -18.40 -8.35
C ARG A 182 -22.82 -19.89 -8.03
N MET A 183 -22.37 -20.38 -6.88
CA MET A 183 -22.62 -21.76 -6.44
C MET A 183 -24.00 -21.97 -5.83
N TYR A 184 -24.64 -20.91 -5.31
CA TYR A 184 -25.98 -21.01 -4.71
C TYR A 184 -27.14 -20.84 -5.70
N TYR A 185 -26.86 -20.35 -6.91
CA TYR A 185 -27.87 -20.09 -7.96
C TYR A 185 -27.72 -21.01 -9.19
N LYS A 186 -27.09 -22.17 -9.05
CA LYS A 186 -27.17 -23.30 -9.97
C LYS A 186 -27.97 -24.42 -9.31
#